data_1ab48b827c8e01b48c86a99827589b9d
#
_entry.id   1ab48b827c8e01b48c86a99827589b9d
#
_cell.length_a   1.000
_cell.length_b   1.000
_cell.length_c   1.000
_cell.angle_alpha   90.00
_cell.angle_beta   90.00
_cell.angle_gamma   90.00
#
_symmetry.space_group_name_H-M   'P 1'
#
loop_
_entity.id
_entity.type
_entity.pdbx_description
1 polymer ?
#
loop_
_entity_poly.entity_id
_entity_poly.type
_entity_poly.pdbx_seq_one_letter_code
_entity_poly.pdbx_strand_id
1 'polypeptide(L)'
;MSPQSKVFVLVLAGLERDALAFAHRRYPACEAVILSKTELRAGGWKSQLRILRQLKGEALLIFTDFLESLQEPILFKSTVLVHRCRETVLADSSGSFEVSTRVGFLGLLPRSLIAALTDAIVFVCVWIGLQLFLVWLKLWREPKPQVGEFDLAFLCPSQGGLGAPGGALTHVTGFLSGLAKEGARSALFCGQPLQAACDVHIVSGSRRFHLFREAANLSYNIRFIAAVHKLLAQERPRLLYQRHGRFLFAGALLSRLMGIPLVLEYNASEDWMAKHWDPARFIPWLRLCERVSVKAASLIVVVSNPLKQQLMEVGVSAERILVNPNAVDPEWFHPDCGGAKLQQDLGIQAEEVVVCFVGTFSYWHGVAVLEQAIRSLLDRTQRASCLLKFLLVGDGPLAPQLRNALDPYARGGLVTFTGAIPHKSVRMYLDAADILVSPHVPMPGERPFFGSPTKLFEYMAMGKAIAASALDQIADVLEHARTALLVKPGDPGELAEAIQRLACDAQLRVELGRNARKVALASHTWQQNAKRVLAYGVDTMSASDESSLLRSAVSVGSVPSRRTSSVRQNLR
;
A
#
# COMPACT_ATOMS: atom_id res chain seq x y z
N MET A 1 47.98 -18.98 -9.87
CA MET A 1 46.70 -19.15 -9.17
C MET A 1 45.63 -19.41 -10.22
N SER A 2 44.99 -20.59 -10.22
CA SER A 2 43.84 -20.85 -11.08
C SER A 2 42.74 -19.85 -10.76
N PRO A 3 42.02 -19.30 -11.74
CA PRO A 3 40.94 -18.37 -11.45
C PRO A 3 39.92 -19.06 -10.54
N GLN A 4 39.67 -18.46 -9.39
CA GLN A 4 38.67 -18.96 -8.42
C GLN A 4 37.31 -19.02 -9.14
N SER A 5 36.63 -20.16 -9.05
CA SER A 5 35.29 -20.31 -9.63
C SER A 5 34.32 -19.38 -8.93
N LYS A 6 33.32 -18.85 -9.67
CA LYS A 6 32.40 -17.83 -9.15
C LYS A 6 31.00 -18.38 -8.94
N VAL A 7 30.35 -17.91 -7.88
CA VAL A 7 28.91 -18.09 -7.64
C VAL A 7 28.26 -16.72 -7.64
N PHE A 8 27.33 -16.50 -8.57
CA PHE A 8 26.59 -15.25 -8.67
C PHE A 8 25.33 -15.34 -7.80
N VAL A 9 25.12 -14.33 -6.94
CA VAL A 9 24.05 -14.32 -5.95
C VAL A 9 23.07 -13.18 -6.28
N LEU A 10 21.83 -13.53 -6.58
CA LEU A 10 20.73 -12.59 -6.79
C LEU A 10 19.73 -12.72 -5.62
N VAL A 11 19.64 -11.69 -4.79
CA VAL A 11 18.71 -11.65 -3.67
C VAL A 11 17.40 -11.00 -4.12
N LEU A 12 16.32 -11.78 -4.21
CA LEU A 12 14.97 -11.29 -4.54
C LEU A 12 14.25 -10.75 -3.31
N ALA A 13 14.38 -11.45 -2.17
CA ALA A 13 13.87 -11.06 -0.87
C ALA A 13 14.77 -11.68 0.22
N GLY A 14 14.74 -11.15 1.44
CA GLY A 14 15.58 -11.58 2.54
C GLY A 14 16.87 -10.76 2.69
N LEU A 15 17.71 -11.20 3.60
CA LEU A 15 18.97 -10.52 3.93
C LEU A 15 20.12 -11.04 3.06
N GLU A 16 20.90 -10.14 2.50
CA GLU A 16 22.09 -10.48 1.69
C GLU A 16 23.08 -11.36 2.46
N ARG A 17 23.24 -11.13 3.77
CA ARG A 17 24.11 -11.95 4.64
C ARG A 17 23.70 -13.42 4.67
N ASP A 18 22.39 -13.72 4.65
CA ASP A 18 21.86 -15.09 4.71
C ASP A 18 22.07 -15.79 3.35
N ALA A 19 21.88 -15.05 2.26
CA ALA A 19 22.19 -15.52 0.91
C ALA A 19 23.68 -15.82 0.72
N LEU A 20 24.57 -14.95 1.21
CA LEU A 20 26.02 -15.17 1.20
C LEU A 20 26.42 -16.34 2.09
N ALA A 21 25.83 -16.45 3.28
CA ALA A 21 26.07 -17.59 4.18
C ALA A 21 25.65 -18.92 3.52
N PHE A 22 24.53 -18.94 2.81
CA PHE A 22 24.10 -20.10 2.02
C PHE A 22 25.10 -20.40 0.89
N ALA A 23 25.51 -19.38 0.11
CA ALA A 23 26.48 -19.53 -0.97
C ALA A 23 27.82 -20.11 -0.48
N HIS A 24 28.38 -19.57 0.61
CA HIS A 24 29.64 -20.05 1.20
C HIS A 24 29.55 -21.49 1.74
N ARG A 25 28.40 -21.84 2.35
CA ARG A 25 28.21 -23.25 2.83
C ARG A 25 28.14 -24.24 1.69
N ARG A 26 27.47 -23.90 0.59
CA ARG A 26 27.27 -24.80 -0.54
C ARG A 26 28.45 -24.83 -1.51
N TYR A 27 29.14 -23.70 -1.67
CA TYR A 27 30.27 -23.53 -2.59
C TYR A 27 31.48 -22.90 -1.90
N PRO A 28 32.10 -23.62 -0.93
CA PRO A 28 33.16 -23.08 -0.06
C PRO A 28 34.44 -22.67 -0.82
N ALA A 29 34.66 -23.22 -2.01
CA ALA A 29 35.83 -22.93 -2.83
C ALA A 29 35.59 -21.82 -3.88
N CYS A 30 34.40 -21.19 -3.90
CA CYS A 30 34.01 -20.22 -4.90
C CYS A 30 33.95 -18.81 -4.31
N GLU A 31 34.24 -17.82 -5.16
CA GLU A 31 33.98 -16.41 -4.86
C GLU A 31 32.49 -16.09 -5.04
N ALA A 32 31.82 -15.57 -4.02
CA ALA A 32 30.43 -15.13 -4.10
C ALA A 32 30.34 -13.68 -4.61
N VAL A 33 29.63 -13.47 -5.72
CA VAL A 33 29.45 -12.17 -6.36
C VAL A 33 27.98 -11.78 -6.32
N ILE A 34 27.64 -10.71 -5.60
CA ILE A 34 26.26 -10.21 -5.52
C ILE A 34 25.88 -9.49 -6.81
N LEU A 35 24.74 -9.87 -7.38
CA LEU A 35 24.13 -9.18 -8.53
C LEU A 35 23.13 -8.13 -8.04
N SER A 36 23.33 -6.89 -8.47
CA SER A 36 22.41 -5.80 -8.15
C SER A 36 21.05 -6.00 -8.82
N LYS A 37 20.02 -6.15 -8.00
CA LYS A 37 18.62 -6.22 -8.44
C LYS A 37 18.20 -4.96 -9.22
N THR A 38 18.73 -3.81 -8.82
CA THR A 38 18.45 -2.51 -9.45
C THR A 38 19.05 -2.44 -10.86
N GLU A 39 20.29 -2.85 -11.05
CA GLU A 39 20.94 -2.89 -12.35
C GLU A 39 20.27 -3.88 -13.32
N LEU A 40 19.89 -5.06 -12.79
CA LEU A 40 19.14 -6.03 -13.58
C LEU A 40 17.79 -5.48 -14.05
N ARG A 41 17.12 -4.62 -13.26
CA ARG A 41 15.81 -4.06 -13.59
C ARG A 41 15.90 -2.84 -14.52
N ALA A 42 16.93 -2.02 -14.43
CA ALA A 42 17.04 -0.73 -15.10
C ALA A 42 16.98 -0.79 -16.64
N GLY A 43 17.46 -1.88 -17.26
CA GLY A 43 17.62 -1.99 -18.71
C GLY A 43 16.54 -2.78 -19.47
N GLY A 44 15.46 -3.22 -18.79
CA GLY A 44 14.44 -4.07 -19.38
C GLY A 44 14.93 -5.49 -19.75
N TRP A 45 14.05 -6.33 -20.32
CA TRP A 45 14.33 -7.76 -20.54
C TRP A 45 15.54 -8.05 -21.46
N LYS A 46 15.80 -7.19 -22.45
CA LYS A 46 16.97 -7.34 -23.35
C LYS A 46 18.29 -7.14 -22.60
N SER A 47 18.34 -6.18 -21.69
CA SER A 47 19.49 -5.92 -20.83
C SER A 47 19.70 -7.05 -19.84
N GLN A 48 18.62 -7.53 -19.19
CA GLN A 48 18.66 -8.68 -18.31
C GLN A 48 19.25 -9.92 -18.98
N LEU A 49 18.78 -10.25 -20.20
CA LEU A 49 19.33 -11.36 -20.97
C LEU A 49 20.81 -11.17 -21.31
N ARG A 50 21.24 -9.94 -21.61
CA ARG A 50 22.65 -9.63 -21.89
C ARG A 50 23.51 -9.89 -20.66
N ILE A 51 23.10 -9.39 -19.49
CA ILE A 51 23.81 -9.59 -18.22
C ILE A 51 23.87 -11.09 -17.90
N LEU A 52 22.74 -11.81 -17.93
CA LEU A 52 22.72 -13.24 -17.65
C LEU A 52 23.64 -14.04 -18.57
N ARG A 53 23.72 -13.74 -19.87
CA ARG A 53 24.61 -14.42 -20.83
C ARG A 53 26.09 -14.26 -20.52
N GLN A 54 26.46 -13.22 -19.78
CA GLN A 54 27.85 -12.96 -19.38
C GLN A 54 28.27 -13.73 -18.13
N LEU A 55 27.31 -14.24 -17.34
CA LEU A 55 27.61 -14.98 -16.11
C LEU A 55 28.22 -16.35 -16.44
N LYS A 56 29.47 -16.56 -15.99
CA LYS A 56 30.21 -17.82 -16.15
C LYS A 56 30.81 -18.22 -14.81
N GLY A 57 30.38 -19.35 -14.27
CA GLY A 57 30.79 -19.84 -12.95
C GLY A 57 30.15 -21.18 -12.59
N GLU A 58 30.21 -21.57 -11.32
CA GLU A 58 29.57 -22.78 -10.82
C GLU A 58 28.05 -22.66 -10.77
N ALA A 59 27.53 -21.58 -10.16
CA ALA A 59 26.10 -21.43 -10.03
C ALA A 59 25.62 -19.99 -10.17
N LEU A 60 24.35 -19.83 -10.57
CA LEU A 60 23.52 -18.65 -10.32
C LEU A 60 22.59 -19.00 -9.15
N LEU A 61 22.86 -18.42 -7.96
CA LEU A 61 22.02 -18.55 -6.78
C LEU A 61 20.98 -17.43 -6.77
N ILE A 62 19.70 -17.81 -6.75
CA ILE A 62 18.56 -16.89 -6.61
C ILE A 62 17.95 -17.13 -5.23
N PHE A 63 18.06 -16.13 -4.35
CA PHE A 63 17.69 -16.25 -2.94
C PHE A 63 16.41 -15.47 -2.64
N THR A 64 15.55 -16.05 -1.80
CA THR A 64 14.27 -15.45 -1.37
C THR A 64 14.02 -15.79 0.11
N ASP A 65 13.00 -15.16 0.73
CA ASP A 65 12.62 -15.48 2.10
C ASP A 65 12.03 -16.89 2.21
N PHE A 66 11.11 -17.23 1.31
CA PHE A 66 10.46 -18.55 1.25
C PHE A 66 10.27 -18.98 -0.20
N LEU A 67 10.72 -20.18 -0.56
CA LEU A 67 10.57 -20.72 -1.91
C LEU A 67 9.11 -20.89 -2.34
N GLU A 68 8.23 -21.22 -1.41
CA GLU A 68 6.80 -21.36 -1.66
C GLU A 68 6.15 -20.03 -2.08
N SER A 69 6.72 -18.90 -1.63
CA SER A 69 6.27 -17.56 -2.00
C SER A 69 6.80 -17.08 -3.36
N LEU A 70 7.77 -17.78 -3.96
CA LEU A 70 8.39 -17.40 -5.22
C LEU A 70 7.36 -17.41 -6.36
N GLN A 71 7.18 -16.24 -6.98
CA GLN A 71 6.07 -16.04 -7.93
C GLN A 71 6.26 -16.66 -9.30
N GLU A 72 7.50 -16.96 -9.72
CA GLU A 72 7.83 -17.43 -11.08
C GLU A 72 8.92 -18.51 -11.04
N PRO A 73 8.73 -19.63 -10.33
CA PRO A 73 9.82 -20.60 -10.12
C PRO A 73 10.30 -21.23 -11.43
N ILE A 74 9.42 -21.50 -12.39
CA ILE A 74 9.77 -22.06 -13.69
C ILE A 74 10.61 -21.06 -14.50
N LEU A 75 10.23 -19.78 -14.49
CA LEU A 75 10.99 -18.74 -15.19
C LEU A 75 12.40 -18.59 -14.61
N PHE A 76 12.56 -18.59 -13.28
CA PHE A 76 13.87 -18.54 -12.65
C PHE A 76 14.70 -19.80 -12.94
N LYS A 77 14.12 -20.98 -12.93
CA LYS A 77 14.80 -22.22 -13.31
C LYS A 77 15.25 -22.20 -14.76
N SER A 78 14.47 -21.58 -15.68
CA SER A 78 14.83 -21.48 -17.09
C SER A 78 16.04 -20.60 -17.36
N THR A 79 16.47 -19.78 -16.40
CA THR A 79 17.69 -18.96 -16.55
C THR A 79 18.93 -19.81 -16.80
N VAL A 80 18.93 -21.09 -16.38
CA VAL A 80 20.00 -22.07 -16.68
C VAL A 80 20.28 -22.24 -18.16
N LEU A 81 19.30 -21.97 -19.03
CA LEU A 81 19.47 -22.01 -20.48
C LEU A 81 20.17 -20.75 -21.04
N VAL A 82 20.20 -19.68 -20.27
CA VAL A 82 20.69 -18.37 -20.73
C VAL A 82 22.11 -18.10 -20.27
N HIS A 83 22.43 -18.34 -19.00
CA HIS A 83 23.76 -18.11 -18.45
C HIS A 83 24.73 -19.26 -18.73
N ARG A 84 26.02 -19.01 -18.48
CA ARG A 84 27.10 -19.99 -18.70
C ARG A 84 27.57 -20.67 -17.39
N CYS A 85 26.83 -20.49 -16.29
CA CYS A 85 27.07 -21.24 -15.08
C CYS A 85 26.60 -22.69 -15.24
N ARG A 86 27.10 -23.58 -14.39
CA ARG A 86 26.80 -25.02 -14.40
C ARG A 86 25.35 -25.28 -14.02
N GLU A 87 24.84 -24.56 -13.03
CA GLU A 87 23.48 -24.72 -12.50
C GLU A 87 22.84 -23.39 -12.07
N THR A 88 21.50 -23.40 -11.92
CA THR A 88 20.73 -22.39 -11.20
C THR A 88 20.22 -23.01 -9.91
N VAL A 89 20.40 -22.31 -8.80
CA VAL A 89 19.92 -22.72 -7.47
C VAL A 89 18.92 -21.69 -6.97
N LEU A 90 17.70 -22.14 -6.66
CA LEU A 90 16.73 -21.37 -5.92
C LEU A 90 16.85 -21.77 -4.45
N ALA A 91 17.05 -20.81 -3.55
CA ALA A 91 17.20 -21.08 -2.12
C ALA A 91 16.45 -20.05 -1.27
N ASP A 92 16.15 -20.42 -0.02
CA ASP A 92 15.48 -19.55 0.93
C ASP A 92 16.15 -19.48 2.31
N SER A 93 15.63 -18.58 3.14
CA SER A 93 16.13 -18.33 4.49
C SER A 93 15.93 -19.54 5.44
N SER A 94 15.01 -20.47 5.14
CA SER A 94 14.83 -21.72 5.89
C SER A 94 15.90 -22.76 5.60
N GLY A 95 16.72 -22.55 4.54
CA GLY A 95 17.70 -23.50 4.05
C GLY A 95 17.15 -24.47 3.00
N SER A 96 15.88 -24.35 2.62
CA SER A 96 15.30 -25.11 1.52
C SER A 96 15.89 -24.64 0.19
N PHE A 97 16.14 -25.57 -0.73
CA PHE A 97 16.68 -25.22 -2.04
C PHE A 97 16.25 -26.19 -3.14
N GLU A 98 16.24 -25.69 -4.36
CA GLU A 98 15.99 -26.43 -5.59
C GLU A 98 17.09 -26.17 -6.61
N VAL A 99 17.60 -27.20 -7.24
CA VAL A 99 18.67 -27.10 -8.24
C VAL A 99 18.12 -27.35 -9.64
N SER A 100 18.54 -26.55 -10.60
CA SER A 100 18.20 -26.69 -12.01
C SER A 100 19.47 -26.71 -12.85
N THR A 101 19.74 -27.84 -13.51
CA THR A 101 20.77 -27.98 -14.52
C THR A 101 20.14 -27.91 -15.90
N ARG A 102 20.96 -27.73 -16.95
CA ARG A 102 20.45 -27.70 -18.35
C ARG A 102 19.74 -29.02 -18.71
N VAL A 103 20.32 -30.14 -18.36
CA VAL A 103 19.73 -31.45 -18.62
C VAL A 103 18.46 -31.65 -17.77
N GLY A 104 18.50 -31.30 -16.49
CA GLY A 104 17.34 -31.36 -15.61
C GLY A 104 16.20 -30.45 -16.07
N PHE A 105 16.52 -29.28 -16.65
CA PHE A 105 15.49 -28.38 -17.20
C PHE A 105 14.82 -28.95 -18.46
N LEU A 106 15.51 -29.77 -19.26
CA LEU A 106 14.87 -30.46 -20.40
C LEU A 106 13.67 -31.30 -19.94
N GLY A 107 13.76 -31.95 -18.77
CA GLY A 107 12.63 -32.65 -18.15
C GLY A 107 11.47 -31.74 -17.73
N LEU A 108 11.70 -30.43 -17.57
CA LEU A 108 10.69 -29.44 -17.25
C LEU A 108 10.04 -28.79 -18.50
N LEU A 109 10.57 -29.07 -19.72
CA LEU A 109 10.04 -28.48 -20.96
C LEU A 109 8.55 -28.76 -21.19
N PRO A 110 8.03 -29.99 -21.04
CA PRO A 110 6.60 -30.24 -21.23
C PRO A 110 5.76 -29.41 -20.26
N ARG A 111 6.18 -29.33 -19.00
CA ARG A 111 5.50 -28.50 -17.98
C ARG A 111 5.58 -26.99 -18.31
N SER A 112 6.71 -26.53 -18.81
CA SER A 112 6.89 -25.14 -19.23
C SER A 112 6.02 -24.77 -20.44
N LEU A 113 5.89 -25.69 -21.40
CA LEU A 113 4.99 -25.50 -22.54
C LEU A 113 3.52 -25.46 -22.13
N ILE A 114 3.09 -26.37 -21.23
CA ILE A 114 1.73 -26.35 -20.67
C ILE A 114 1.49 -25.01 -19.95
N ALA A 115 2.45 -24.56 -19.13
CA ALA A 115 2.33 -23.29 -18.43
C ALA A 115 2.22 -22.09 -19.40
N ALA A 116 3.05 -22.08 -20.46
CA ALA A 116 2.98 -21.03 -21.50
C ALA A 116 1.64 -21.01 -22.23
N LEU A 117 1.11 -22.21 -22.59
CA LEU A 117 -0.20 -22.33 -23.23
C LEU A 117 -1.31 -21.87 -22.28
N THR A 118 -1.25 -22.28 -21.03
CA THR A 118 -2.22 -21.86 -19.99
C THR A 118 -2.20 -20.34 -19.86
N ASP A 119 -1.03 -19.71 -19.78
CA ASP A 119 -0.90 -18.27 -19.67
C ASP A 119 -1.46 -17.54 -20.90
N ALA A 120 -1.18 -18.05 -22.10
CA ALA A 120 -1.72 -17.49 -23.33
C ALA A 120 -3.27 -17.54 -23.35
N ILE A 121 -3.84 -18.69 -22.97
CA ILE A 121 -5.30 -18.85 -22.86
C ILE A 121 -5.86 -17.87 -21.83
N VAL A 122 -5.27 -17.77 -20.65
CA VAL A 122 -5.71 -16.84 -19.60
C VAL A 122 -5.67 -15.39 -20.10
N PHE A 123 -4.57 -14.96 -20.73
CA PHE A 123 -4.47 -13.60 -21.26
C PHE A 123 -5.55 -13.31 -22.29
N VAL A 124 -5.77 -14.19 -23.25
CA VAL A 124 -6.77 -14.00 -24.31
C VAL A 124 -8.20 -14.03 -23.75
N CYS A 125 -8.54 -15.05 -22.96
CA CYS A 125 -9.89 -15.21 -22.41
C CYS A 125 -10.26 -14.06 -21.46
N VAL A 126 -9.33 -13.65 -20.57
CA VAL A 126 -9.57 -12.52 -19.66
C VAL A 126 -9.68 -11.22 -20.44
N TRP A 127 -8.85 -10.98 -21.46
CA TRP A 127 -8.96 -9.79 -22.30
C TRP A 127 -10.33 -9.68 -22.96
N ILE A 128 -10.75 -10.73 -23.67
CA ILE A 128 -12.06 -10.76 -24.35
C ILE A 128 -13.19 -10.62 -23.32
N GLY A 129 -13.14 -11.39 -22.24
CA GLY A 129 -14.17 -11.34 -21.18
C GLY A 129 -14.34 -9.97 -20.55
N LEU A 130 -13.24 -9.29 -20.24
CA LEU A 130 -13.28 -7.94 -19.65
C LEU A 130 -13.71 -6.86 -20.65
N GLN A 131 -13.38 -6.99 -21.94
CA GLN A 131 -13.90 -6.09 -22.98
C GLN A 131 -15.43 -6.25 -23.14
N LEU A 132 -15.93 -7.49 -23.20
CA LEU A 132 -17.36 -7.77 -23.24
C LEU A 132 -18.06 -7.26 -21.96
N PHE A 133 -17.44 -7.43 -20.81
CA PHE A 133 -17.97 -6.91 -19.55
C PHE A 133 -18.05 -5.38 -19.53
N LEU A 134 -17.07 -4.67 -20.12
CA LEU A 134 -17.14 -3.22 -20.27
C LEU A 134 -18.28 -2.74 -21.15
N VAL A 135 -18.61 -3.50 -22.21
CA VAL A 135 -19.78 -3.23 -23.04
C VAL A 135 -21.06 -3.49 -22.25
N TRP A 136 -21.12 -4.61 -21.55
CA TRP A 136 -22.26 -4.97 -20.70
C TRP A 136 -22.52 -3.95 -19.58
N LEU A 137 -21.47 -3.38 -18.94
CA LEU A 137 -21.60 -2.32 -17.94
C LEU A 137 -22.31 -1.05 -18.45
N LYS A 138 -22.28 -0.78 -19.76
CA LYS A 138 -23.03 0.35 -20.36
C LYS A 138 -24.53 0.09 -20.47
N LEU A 139 -24.93 -1.17 -20.56
CA LEU A 139 -26.31 -1.61 -20.78
C LEU A 139 -27.02 -1.96 -19.48
N TRP A 140 -26.28 -2.25 -18.42
CA TRP A 140 -26.82 -2.74 -17.16
C TRP A 140 -26.91 -1.64 -16.11
N ARG A 141 -28.01 -1.66 -15.35
CA ARG A 141 -28.18 -0.70 -14.24
C ARG A 141 -27.19 -0.99 -13.12
N GLU A 142 -26.76 0.07 -12.44
CA GLU A 142 -25.91 0.00 -11.27
C GLU A 142 -26.64 -0.71 -10.12
N PRO A 143 -25.99 -1.64 -9.40
CA PRO A 143 -26.57 -2.24 -8.20
C PRO A 143 -26.84 -1.20 -7.14
N LYS A 144 -27.99 -1.27 -6.51
CA LYS A 144 -28.35 -0.45 -5.37
C LYS A 144 -28.14 -1.22 -4.07
N PRO A 145 -27.77 -0.55 -2.97
CA PRO A 145 -27.75 -1.18 -1.66
C PRO A 145 -29.12 -1.83 -1.34
N GLN A 146 -29.05 -3.04 -0.81
CA GLN A 146 -30.21 -3.81 -0.38
C GLN A 146 -29.98 -4.25 1.05
N VAL A 147 -31.04 -4.66 1.74
CA VAL A 147 -30.91 -5.30 3.04
C VAL A 147 -30.06 -6.56 2.87
N GLY A 148 -28.98 -6.65 3.64
CA GLY A 148 -28.08 -7.78 3.70
C GLY A 148 -28.06 -8.41 5.07
N GLU A 149 -27.55 -9.62 5.17
CA GLU A 149 -27.43 -10.34 6.45
C GLU A 149 -26.24 -9.81 7.28
N PHE A 150 -25.26 -9.18 6.61
CA PHE A 150 -24.15 -8.47 7.23
C PHE A 150 -23.75 -7.22 6.40
N ASP A 151 -22.96 -6.32 7.01
CA ASP A 151 -22.78 -4.99 6.44
C ASP A 151 -21.78 -4.97 5.27
N LEU A 152 -20.62 -5.64 5.40
CA LEU A 152 -19.54 -5.46 4.43
C LEU A 152 -18.70 -6.71 4.22
N ALA A 153 -18.55 -7.14 2.95
CA ALA A 153 -17.58 -8.14 2.53
C ALA A 153 -16.32 -7.44 2.00
N PHE A 154 -15.20 -7.54 2.74
CA PHE A 154 -13.91 -6.99 2.33
C PHE A 154 -13.18 -7.99 1.43
N LEU A 155 -12.93 -7.59 0.20
CA LEU A 155 -12.30 -8.42 -0.82
C LEU A 155 -10.83 -8.02 -1.03
N CYS A 156 -9.93 -8.95 -0.78
CA CYS A 156 -8.50 -8.81 -1.02
C CYS A 156 -8.01 -9.94 -1.95
N PRO A 157 -8.37 -9.91 -3.27
CA PRO A 157 -8.12 -11.00 -4.21
C PRO A 157 -6.67 -11.05 -4.69
N SER A 158 -5.70 -10.99 -3.77
CA SER A 158 -4.27 -11.09 -4.04
C SER A 158 -3.71 -12.42 -3.53
N GLN A 159 -3.05 -13.20 -4.39
CA GLN A 159 -2.37 -14.44 -4.00
C GLN A 159 -1.19 -14.20 -3.07
N GLY A 160 -0.51 -13.07 -3.21
CA GLY A 160 0.64 -12.68 -2.38
C GLY A 160 0.25 -12.06 -1.04
N GLY A 161 -1.05 -12.04 -0.70
CA GLY A 161 -1.54 -11.36 0.48
C GLY A 161 -1.30 -9.84 0.42
N LEU A 162 -1.21 -9.20 1.58
CA LEU A 162 -0.92 -7.76 1.70
C LEU A 162 0.59 -7.45 1.70
N GLY A 163 1.44 -8.45 1.46
CA GLY A 163 2.89 -8.30 1.45
C GLY A 163 3.51 -8.25 2.85
N ALA A 164 4.71 -7.68 2.93
CA ALA A 164 5.43 -7.50 4.19
C ALA A 164 4.70 -6.50 5.11
N PRO A 165 5.00 -6.51 6.43
CA PRO A 165 4.52 -5.50 7.36
C PRO A 165 4.78 -4.08 6.83
N GLY A 166 3.74 -3.23 6.84
CA GLY A 166 3.82 -1.87 6.31
C GLY A 166 2.45 -1.21 6.22
N GLY A 167 2.41 -0.01 5.62
CA GLY A 167 1.22 0.83 5.57
C GLY A 167 -0.03 0.16 4.98
N ALA A 168 0.12 -0.74 4.01
CA ALA A 168 -1.01 -1.47 3.43
C ALA A 168 -1.68 -2.43 4.43
N LEU A 169 -0.87 -3.17 5.19
CA LEU A 169 -1.37 -4.07 6.23
C LEU A 169 -2.03 -3.29 7.37
N THR A 170 -1.36 -2.23 7.86
CA THR A 170 -1.89 -1.33 8.89
C THR A 170 -3.22 -0.72 8.47
N HIS A 171 -3.36 -0.31 7.19
CA HIS A 171 -4.60 0.23 6.67
C HIS A 171 -5.73 -0.80 6.72
N VAL A 172 -5.53 -2.00 6.17
CA VAL A 172 -6.59 -3.02 6.11
C VAL A 172 -7.01 -3.48 7.51
N THR A 173 -6.04 -3.77 8.39
CA THR A 173 -6.35 -4.20 9.77
C THR A 173 -7.00 -3.07 10.58
N GLY A 174 -6.54 -1.84 10.40
CA GLY A 174 -7.13 -0.66 11.03
C GLY A 174 -8.56 -0.40 10.59
N PHE A 175 -8.83 -0.45 9.28
CA PHE A 175 -10.18 -0.27 8.74
C PHE A 175 -11.15 -1.34 9.24
N LEU A 176 -10.74 -2.62 9.24
CA LEU A 176 -11.56 -3.72 9.78
C LEU A 176 -11.80 -3.59 11.28
N SER A 177 -10.80 -3.13 12.03
CA SER A 177 -10.98 -2.79 13.46
C SER A 177 -11.96 -1.62 13.63
N GLY A 178 -11.89 -0.61 12.76
CA GLY A 178 -12.82 0.52 12.74
C GLY A 178 -14.26 0.09 12.48
N LEU A 179 -14.48 -0.85 11.55
CA LEU A 179 -15.80 -1.45 11.30
C LEU A 179 -16.35 -2.16 12.56
N ALA A 180 -15.51 -2.96 13.21
CA ALA A 180 -15.89 -3.65 14.43
C ALA A 180 -16.23 -2.67 15.57
N LYS A 181 -15.47 -1.57 15.73
CA LYS A 181 -15.75 -0.51 16.71
C LYS A 181 -17.05 0.26 16.41
N GLU A 182 -17.48 0.34 15.14
CA GLU A 182 -18.80 0.87 14.74
C GLU A 182 -19.94 -0.15 14.92
N GLY A 183 -19.65 -1.36 15.38
CA GLY A 183 -20.62 -2.44 15.51
C GLY A 183 -21.04 -3.06 14.17
N ALA A 184 -20.33 -2.75 13.08
CA ALA A 184 -20.62 -3.30 11.77
C ALA A 184 -20.11 -4.74 11.65
N ARG A 185 -20.97 -5.63 11.18
CA ARG A 185 -20.61 -7.01 10.90
C ARG A 185 -19.90 -7.10 9.54
N SER A 186 -18.66 -7.57 9.54
CA SER A 186 -17.84 -7.66 8.33
C SER A 186 -17.15 -9.00 8.20
N ALA A 187 -16.79 -9.40 6.97
CA ALA A 187 -16.01 -10.58 6.67
C ALA A 187 -14.89 -10.25 5.68
N LEU A 188 -13.69 -10.78 5.89
CA LEU A 188 -12.54 -10.63 5.02
C LEU A 188 -12.35 -11.87 4.15
N PHE A 189 -12.29 -11.68 2.84
CA PHE A 189 -11.96 -12.71 1.86
C PHE A 189 -10.57 -12.42 1.28
N CYS A 190 -9.60 -13.29 1.52
CA CYS A 190 -8.20 -13.05 1.14
C CYS A 190 -7.47 -14.32 0.71
N GLY A 191 -6.29 -14.14 0.09
CA GLY A 191 -5.49 -15.25 -0.43
C GLY A 191 -4.54 -15.88 0.61
N GLN A 192 -4.30 -15.20 1.74
CA GLN A 192 -3.38 -15.65 2.79
C GLN A 192 -3.96 -15.33 4.18
N PRO A 193 -3.58 -16.10 5.21
CA PRO A 193 -4.01 -15.84 6.59
C PRO A 193 -3.65 -14.43 7.04
N LEU A 194 -4.60 -13.77 7.69
CA LEU A 194 -4.44 -12.47 8.30
C LEU A 194 -5.22 -12.42 9.61
N GLN A 195 -4.61 -11.87 10.66
CA GLN A 195 -5.34 -11.56 11.89
C GLN A 195 -6.12 -10.26 11.69
N ALA A 196 -7.44 -10.34 11.80
CA ALA A 196 -8.35 -9.21 11.64
C ALA A 196 -9.48 -9.27 12.69
N ALA A 197 -10.13 -8.14 12.92
CA ALA A 197 -11.25 -8.02 13.85
C ALA A 197 -12.59 -8.44 13.19
N CYS A 198 -12.57 -9.48 12.35
CA CYS A 198 -13.73 -10.02 11.64
C CYS A 198 -13.48 -11.47 11.23
N ASP A 199 -14.51 -12.13 10.69
CA ASP A 199 -14.36 -13.47 10.10
C ASP A 199 -13.46 -13.45 8.89
N VAL A 200 -12.50 -14.39 8.81
CA VAL A 200 -11.50 -14.46 7.73
C VAL A 200 -11.68 -15.72 6.91
N HIS A 201 -11.98 -15.56 5.62
CA HIS A 201 -12.14 -16.64 4.66
C HIS A 201 -10.94 -16.68 3.71
N ILE A 202 -10.20 -17.79 3.73
CA ILE A 202 -9.01 -17.95 2.89
C ILE A 202 -9.38 -18.65 1.58
N VAL A 203 -9.14 -17.96 0.47
CA VAL A 203 -9.27 -18.50 -0.87
C VAL A 203 -7.88 -18.81 -1.41
N SER A 204 -7.43 -20.05 -1.25
CA SER A 204 -6.10 -20.48 -1.69
C SER A 204 -5.95 -20.39 -3.21
N GLY A 205 -4.84 -19.86 -3.67
CA GLY A 205 -4.43 -19.81 -5.07
C GLY A 205 -3.47 -20.93 -5.45
N SER A 206 -3.33 -21.21 -6.75
CA SER A 206 -2.28 -22.09 -7.27
C SER A 206 -1.55 -21.38 -8.41
N ARG A 207 -0.21 -21.38 -8.34
CA ARG A 207 0.67 -20.83 -9.39
C ARG A 207 1.35 -21.94 -10.19
N ARG A 208 0.99 -23.19 -9.92
CA ARG A 208 1.71 -24.37 -10.40
C ARG A 208 1.82 -24.46 -11.92
N PHE A 209 0.83 -23.93 -12.66
CA PHE A 209 0.74 -24.02 -14.11
C PHE A 209 0.90 -22.68 -14.83
N HIS A 210 1.60 -21.72 -14.21
CA HIS A 210 1.84 -20.40 -14.75
C HIS A 210 3.33 -20.10 -14.85
N LEU A 211 3.75 -19.51 -15.97
CA LEU A 211 5.10 -18.94 -16.16
C LEU A 211 5.16 -17.53 -15.57
N PHE A 212 4.10 -16.74 -15.82
CA PHE A 212 4.06 -15.35 -15.43
C PHE A 212 3.14 -15.13 -14.23
N ARG A 213 3.61 -14.33 -13.26
CA ARG A 213 2.81 -13.93 -12.09
C ARG A 213 1.53 -13.22 -12.47
N GLU A 214 1.57 -12.45 -13.57
CA GLU A 214 0.43 -11.69 -14.08
C GLU A 214 -0.69 -12.63 -14.54
N ALA A 215 -0.37 -13.69 -15.28
CA ALA A 215 -1.33 -14.70 -15.70
C ALA A 215 -1.91 -15.46 -14.49
N ALA A 216 -1.05 -15.80 -13.52
CA ALA A 216 -1.48 -16.42 -12.27
C ALA A 216 -2.45 -15.51 -11.49
N ASN A 217 -2.19 -14.20 -11.41
CA ASN A 217 -3.08 -13.24 -10.77
C ASN A 217 -4.41 -13.09 -11.52
N LEU A 218 -4.38 -13.03 -12.85
CA LEU A 218 -5.61 -12.99 -13.68
C LEU A 218 -6.47 -14.25 -13.49
N SER A 219 -5.87 -15.43 -13.53
CA SER A 219 -6.59 -16.70 -13.32
C SER A 219 -7.12 -16.83 -11.88
N TYR A 220 -6.38 -16.29 -10.91
CA TYR A 220 -6.79 -16.30 -9.51
C TYR A 220 -8.08 -15.51 -9.27
N ASN A 221 -8.29 -14.38 -9.98
CA ASN A 221 -9.57 -13.65 -9.86
C ASN A 221 -10.78 -14.55 -10.18
N ILE A 222 -10.68 -15.40 -11.20
CA ILE A 222 -11.78 -16.31 -11.59
C ILE A 222 -12.07 -17.31 -10.46
N ARG A 223 -11.01 -17.92 -9.92
CA ARG A 223 -11.14 -18.82 -8.78
C ARG A 223 -11.70 -18.12 -7.53
N PHE A 224 -11.20 -16.92 -7.26
CA PHE A 224 -11.68 -16.10 -6.15
C PHE A 224 -13.16 -15.76 -6.29
N ILE A 225 -13.59 -15.34 -7.49
CA ILE A 225 -15.00 -15.07 -7.79
C ILE A 225 -15.86 -16.30 -7.51
N ALA A 226 -15.48 -17.48 -8.03
CA ALA A 226 -16.25 -18.72 -7.84
C ALA A 226 -16.38 -19.11 -6.35
N ALA A 227 -15.29 -19.02 -5.59
CA ALA A 227 -15.27 -19.35 -4.17
C ALA A 227 -16.10 -18.35 -3.34
N VAL A 228 -15.87 -17.05 -3.55
CA VAL A 228 -16.55 -15.98 -2.80
C VAL A 228 -18.04 -15.92 -3.17
N HIS A 229 -18.40 -16.07 -4.45
CA HIS A 229 -19.79 -16.14 -4.87
C HIS A 229 -20.56 -17.22 -4.12
N LYS A 230 -19.97 -18.44 -4.00
CA LYS A 230 -20.61 -19.55 -3.28
C LYS A 230 -20.83 -19.23 -1.79
N LEU A 231 -19.88 -18.55 -1.13
CA LEU A 231 -20.01 -18.17 0.28
C LEU A 231 -21.02 -17.04 0.46
N LEU A 232 -20.96 -16.00 -0.35
CA LEU A 232 -21.87 -14.85 -0.29
C LEU A 232 -23.30 -15.17 -0.78
N ALA A 233 -23.52 -16.29 -1.48
CA ALA A 233 -24.85 -16.78 -1.81
C ALA A 233 -25.57 -17.39 -0.59
N GLN A 234 -24.84 -17.79 0.45
CA GLN A 234 -25.38 -18.31 1.69
C GLN A 234 -25.68 -17.18 2.68
N GLU A 235 -24.85 -16.17 2.71
CA GLU A 235 -24.99 -15.02 3.62
C GLU A 235 -24.60 -13.75 2.85
N ARG A 236 -25.60 -12.90 2.53
CA ARG A 236 -25.44 -11.77 1.60
C ARG A 236 -25.00 -10.49 2.33
N PRO A 237 -23.90 -9.83 1.91
CA PRO A 237 -23.52 -8.53 2.44
C PRO A 237 -24.34 -7.38 1.81
N ARG A 238 -24.41 -6.26 2.51
CA ARG A 238 -24.97 -5.01 1.96
C ARG A 238 -24.03 -4.36 0.95
N LEU A 239 -22.72 -4.43 1.19
CA LEU A 239 -21.67 -3.82 0.35
C LEU A 239 -20.52 -4.81 0.10
N LEU A 240 -19.96 -4.77 -1.11
CA LEU A 240 -18.63 -5.29 -1.39
C LEU A 240 -17.62 -4.16 -1.27
N TYR A 241 -16.52 -4.39 -0.57
CA TYR A 241 -15.41 -3.45 -0.47
C TYR A 241 -14.15 -4.10 -1.02
N GLN A 242 -13.58 -3.58 -2.10
CA GLN A 242 -12.36 -4.12 -2.67
C GLN A 242 -11.24 -3.09 -2.64
N ARG A 243 -10.11 -3.45 -2.03
CA ARG A 243 -8.88 -2.71 -2.22
C ARG A 243 -8.36 -2.91 -3.63
N HIS A 244 -8.14 -1.80 -4.36
CA HIS A 244 -7.55 -1.85 -5.70
C HIS A 244 -6.12 -2.39 -5.66
N GLY A 245 -5.73 -3.09 -6.72
CA GLY A 245 -4.38 -3.64 -6.87
C GLY A 245 -4.19 -4.24 -8.26
N ARG A 246 -2.98 -4.75 -8.48
CA ARG A 246 -2.52 -5.23 -9.79
C ARG A 246 -3.35 -6.38 -10.33
N PHE A 247 -3.86 -6.20 -11.53
CA PHE A 247 -4.63 -7.22 -12.28
C PHE A 247 -5.88 -7.70 -11.54
N LEU A 248 -6.46 -6.88 -10.64
CA LEU A 248 -7.64 -7.22 -9.87
C LEU A 248 -8.92 -6.70 -10.57
N PHE A 249 -9.89 -7.60 -10.71
CA PHE A 249 -11.23 -7.30 -11.25
C PHE A 249 -12.34 -8.10 -10.56
N ALA A 250 -12.00 -8.92 -9.57
CA ALA A 250 -12.95 -9.85 -8.94
C ALA A 250 -14.18 -9.16 -8.35
N GLY A 251 -13.99 -8.06 -7.60
CA GLY A 251 -15.10 -7.32 -7.01
C GLY A 251 -16.03 -6.70 -8.04
N ALA A 252 -15.49 -6.27 -9.20
CA ALA A 252 -16.29 -5.73 -10.30
C ALA A 252 -17.29 -6.78 -10.85
N LEU A 253 -16.81 -8.01 -11.08
CA LEU A 253 -17.65 -9.09 -11.55
C LEU A 253 -18.63 -9.57 -10.48
N LEU A 254 -18.15 -9.79 -9.24
CA LEU A 254 -19.00 -10.20 -8.11
C LEU A 254 -20.14 -9.20 -7.88
N SER A 255 -19.85 -7.91 -7.90
CA SER A 255 -20.85 -6.85 -7.75
C SER A 255 -22.00 -7.01 -8.74
N ARG A 256 -21.69 -7.24 -10.00
CA ARG A 256 -22.71 -7.38 -11.06
C ARG A 256 -23.41 -8.73 -11.05
N LEU A 257 -22.68 -9.82 -10.79
CA LEU A 257 -23.26 -11.16 -10.70
C LEU A 257 -24.26 -11.29 -9.54
N MET A 258 -23.95 -10.63 -8.42
CA MET A 258 -24.78 -10.73 -7.21
C MET A 258 -25.73 -9.53 -7.04
N GLY A 259 -25.60 -8.48 -7.83
CA GLY A 259 -26.38 -7.24 -7.66
C GLY A 259 -26.06 -6.53 -6.34
N ILE A 260 -24.80 -6.57 -5.87
CA ILE A 260 -24.33 -5.91 -4.64
C ILE A 260 -23.44 -4.74 -5.01
N PRO A 261 -23.63 -3.52 -4.44
CA PRO A 261 -22.78 -2.37 -4.74
C PRO A 261 -21.31 -2.63 -4.39
N LEU A 262 -20.41 -2.14 -5.25
CA LEU A 262 -18.96 -2.21 -5.04
C LEU A 262 -18.43 -0.85 -4.57
N VAL A 263 -17.82 -0.83 -3.41
CA VAL A 263 -16.92 0.23 -2.95
C VAL A 263 -15.49 -0.15 -3.32
N LEU A 264 -14.84 0.67 -4.15
CA LEU A 264 -13.46 0.45 -4.59
C LEU A 264 -12.51 1.38 -3.83
N GLU A 265 -11.65 0.84 -2.99
CA GLU A 265 -10.56 1.60 -2.37
C GLU A 265 -9.41 1.76 -3.38
N TYR A 266 -9.18 2.99 -3.82
CA TYR A 266 -8.20 3.32 -4.85
C TYR A 266 -7.08 4.18 -4.27
N ASN A 267 -5.90 3.59 -4.04
CA ASN A 267 -4.78 4.23 -3.37
C ASN A 267 -3.70 4.77 -4.32
N ALA A 268 -3.68 4.30 -5.56
CA ALA A 268 -2.80 4.76 -6.63
C ALA A 268 -3.25 4.17 -7.97
N SER A 269 -2.88 4.82 -9.09
CA SER A 269 -2.94 4.18 -10.41
C SER A 269 -1.90 3.08 -10.52
N GLU A 270 -2.30 1.88 -10.90
CA GLU A 270 -1.39 0.75 -11.10
C GLU A 270 -0.46 0.95 -12.31
N ASP A 271 -0.89 1.72 -13.32
CA ASP A 271 -0.03 2.13 -14.43
C ASP A 271 1.11 3.04 -13.95
N TRP A 272 0.82 3.97 -13.04
CA TRP A 272 1.85 4.81 -12.41
C TRP A 272 2.79 3.98 -11.53
N MET A 273 2.25 3.08 -10.71
CA MET A 273 3.02 2.17 -9.86
C MET A 273 3.95 1.28 -10.69
N ALA A 274 3.47 0.79 -11.83
CA ALA A 274 4.28 -0.04 -12.73
C ALA A 274 5.43 0.72 -13.38
N LYS A 275 5.29 2.02 -13.60
CA LYS A 275 6.35 2.87 -14.18
C LYS A 275 7.42 3.28 -13.17
N HIS A 276 7.03 3.56 -11.92
CA HIS A 276 7.91 4.24 -10.97
C HIS A 276 8.35 3.37 -9.79
N TRP A 277 7.63 2.30 -9.49
CA TRP A 277 7.83 1.55 -8.25
C TRP A 277 8.17 0.08 -8.48
N ASP A 278 7.28 -0.65 -9.11
CA ASP A 278 7.44 -2.08 -9.35
C ASP A 278 6.96 -2.41 -10.76
N PRO A 279 7.89 -2.59 -11.73
CA PRO A 279 7.55 -2.81 -13.13
C PRO A 279 6.62 -4.00 -13.33
N ALA A 280 5.63 -3.83 -14.22
CA ALA A 280 4.76 -4.88 -14.71
C ALA A 280 5.00 -5.12 -16.21
N ARG A 281 4.82 -6.38 -16.67
CA ARG A 281 5.08 -6.74 -18.07
C ARG A 281 3.87 -6.46 -18.97
N PHE A 282 2.69 -6.84 -18.53
CA PHE A 282 1.47 -6.82 -19.35
C PHE A 282 0.62 -5.58 -19.06
N ILE A 283 1.16 -4.40 -19.34
CA ILE A 283 0.53 -3.09 -19.06
C ILE A 283 -0.88 -2.95 -19.67
N PRO A 284 -1.19 -3.40 -20.91
CA PRO A 284 -2.55 -3.31 -21.45
C PRO A 284 -3.59 -4.02 -20.58
N TRP A 285 -3.28 -5.21 -20.05
CA TRP A 285 -4.18 -5.95 -19.14
C TRP A 285 -4.31 -5.26 -17.79
N LEU A 286 -3.20 -4.70 -17.27
CA LEU A 286 -3.21 -3.92 -16.04
C LEU A 286 -4.21 -2.75 -16.13
N ARG A 287 -4.09 -1.95 -17.20
CA ARG A 287 -4.99 -0.83 -17.49
C ARG A 287 -6.43 -1.26 -17.70
N LEU A 288 -6.64 -2.40 -18.36
CA LEU A 288 -7.97 -2.95 -18.57
C LEU A 288 -8.65 -3.35 -17.26
N CYS A 289 -7.92 -4.04 -16.35
CA CYS A 289 -8.43 -4.42 -15.04
C CYS A 289 -8.76 -3.17 -14.18
N GLU A 290 -7.87 -2.16 -14.18
CA GLU A 290 -8.12 -0.89 -13.50
C GLU A 290 -9.36 -0.18 -14.04
N ARG A 291 -9.49 -0.05 -15.37
CA ARG A 291 -10.66 0.54 -16.02
C ARG A 291 -11.96 -0.19 -15.68
N VAL A 292 -11.94 -1.52 -15.66
CA VAL A 292 -13.11 -2.35 -15.30
C VAL A 292 -13.51 -2.10 -13.86
N SER A 293 -12.55 -2.11 -12.93
CA SER A 293 -12.80 -1.90 -11.50
C SER A 293 -13.37 -0.51 -11.22
N VAL A 294 -12.76 0.54 -11.80
CA VAL A 294 -13.20 1.94 -11.66
C VAL A 294 -14.61 2.14 -12.25
N LYS A 295 -14.90 1.54 -13.43
CA LYS A 295 -16.24 1.68 -14.05
C LYS A 295 -17.33 0.92 -13.32
N ALA A 296 -17.01 -0.23 -12.75
CA ALA A 296 -17.98 -1.07 -12.04
C ALA A 296 -18.28 -0.57 -10.62
N ALA A 297 -17.39 0.21 -10.01
CA ALA A 297 -17.57 0.69 -8.65
C ALA A 297 -18.75 1.65 -8.53
N SER A 298 -19.56 1.49 -7.51
CA SER A 298 -20.62 2.44 -7.14
C SER A 298 -20.06 3.62 -6.37
N LEU A 299 -19.06 3.38 -5.53
CA LEU A 299 -18.28 4.41 -4.83
C LEU A 299 -16.80 4.09 -4.97
N ILE A 300 -15.99 5.13 -5.16
CA ILE A 300 -14.53 5.03 -5.13
C ILE A 300 -14.01 5.80 -3.93
N VAL A 301 -13.34 5.10 -3.03
CA VAL A 301 -12.69 5.69 -1.86
C VAL A 301 -11.23 5.96 -2.19
N VAL A 302 -10.82 7.21 -2.08
CA VAL A 302 -9.43 7.65 -2.31
C VAL A 302 -8.85 8.26 -1.05
N VAL A 303 -7.53 8.15 -0.88
CA VAL A 303 -6.87 8.63 0.34
C VAL A 303 -6.50 10.12 0.28
N SER A 304 -6.72 10.79 -0.85
CA SER A 304 -6.27 12.19 -1.04
C SER A 304 -7.04 12.93 -2.13
N ASN A 305 -7.07 14.27 -2.03
CA ASN A 305 -7.63 15.13 -3.07
C ASN A 305 -6.89 15.02 -4.42
N PRO A 306 -5.56 14.91 -4.51
CA PRO A 306 -4.88 14.64 -5.77
C PRO A 306 -5.37 13.38 -6.49
N LEU A 307 -5.63 12.27 -5.78
CA LEU A 307 -6.22 11.07 -6.40
C LEU A 307 -7.66 11.31 -6.89
N LYS A 308 -8.46 12.08 -6.15
CA LYS A 308 -9.79 12.48 -6.60
C LYS A 308 -9.71 13.23 -7.92
N GLN A 309 -8.81 14.20 -8.04
CA GLN A 309 -8.62 14.96 -9.27
C GLN A 309 -8.18 14.06 -10.43
N GLN A 310 -7.22 13.17 -10.22
CA GLN A 310 -6.78 12.22 -11.23
C GLN A 310 -7.92 11.34 -11.76
N LEU A 311 -8.82 10.88 -10.89
CA LEU A 311 -9.98 10.10 -11.30
C LEU A 311 -11.01 10.95 -12.05
N MET A 312 -11.20 12.20 -11.66
CA MET A 312 -12.09 13.13 -12.38
C MET A 312 -11.56 13.44 -13.79
N GLU A 313 -10.24 13.60 -13.96
CA GLU A 313 -9.59 13.79 -15.27
C GLU A 313 -9.81 12.61 -16.24
N VAL A 314 -9.97 11.40 -15.72
CA VAL A 314 -10.30 10.23 -16.54
C VAL A 314 -11.82 9.97 -16.65
N GLY A 315 -12.64 10.94 -16.23
CA GLY A 315 -14.09 10.96 -16.43
C GLY A 315 -14.93 10.27 -15.36
N VAL A 316 -14.38 10.10 -14.14
CA VAL A 316 -15.18 9.68 -12.97
C VAL A 316 -15.87 10.89 -12.37
N SER A 317 -17.18 10.82 -12.13
CA SER A 317 -17.90 11.93 -11.52
C SER A 317 -17.56 12.13 -10.04
N ALA A 318 -17.55 13.38 -9.60
CA ALA A 318 -17.11 13.76 -8.25
C ALA A 318 -17.95 13.13 -7.13
N GLU A 319 -19.24 12.90 -7.39
CA GLU A 319 -20.19 12.31 -6.44
C GLU A 319 -19.90 10.83 -6.16
N ARG A 320 -19.19 10.16 -7.07
CA ARG A 320 -18.75 8.77 -6.91
C ARG A 320 -17.40 8.65 -6.21
N ILE A 321 -16.81 9.75 -5.75
CA ILE A 321 -15.48 9.75 -5.14
C ILE A 321 -15.55 10.29 -3.73
N LEU A 322 -15.29 9.45 -2.74
CA LEU A 322 -15.12 9.80 -1.34
C LEU A 322 -13.64 9.96 -1.01
N VAL A 323 -13.23 11.15 -0.58
CA VAL A 323 -11.89 11.36 -0.01
C VAL A 323 -11.91 10.91 1.45
N ASN A 324 -11.17 9.86 1.74
CA ASN A 324 -11.10 9.22 3.05
C ASN A 324 -9.63 8.91 3.39
N PRO A 325 -8.89 9.87 3.96
CA PRO A 325 -7.47 9.72 4.29
C PRO A 325 -7.22 8.54 5.22
N ASN A 326 -5.98 8.08 5.30
CA ASN A 326 -5.56 7.13 6.31
C ASN A 326 -5.90 7.64 7.72
N ALA A 327 -5.86 6.75 8.69
CA ALA A 327 -6.30 7.02 10.04
C ALA A 327 -5.37 6.34 11.06
N VAL A 328 -5.67 6.50 12.33
CA VAL A 328 -4.94 5.93 13.45
C VAL A 328 -5.88 5.21 14.41
N ASP A 329 -5.35 4.24 15.16
CA ASP A 329 -6.00 3.72 16.38
C ASP A 329 -5.48 4.51 17.59
N PRO A 330 -6.29 5.40 18.18
CA PRO A 330 -5.87 6.24 19.29
C PRO A 330 -5.75 5.50 20.64
N GLU A 331 -6.23 4.27 20.71
CA GLU A 331 -6.02 3.40 21.88
C GLU A 331 -4.64 2.76 21.84
N TRP A 332 -4.08 2.62 20.62
CA TRP A 332 -2.75 2.08 20.42
C TRP A 332 -1.66 3.18 20.38
N PHE A 333 -1.96 4.29 19.71
CA PHE A 333 -1.08 5.46 19.61
C PHE A 333 -1.59 6.59 20.52
N HIS A 334 -1.03 6.68 21.70
CA HIS A 334 -1.36 7.70 22.71
C HIS A 334 -0.11 8.10 23.50
N PRO A 335 -0.08 9.29 24.11
CA PRO A 335 0.98 9.67 25.07
C PRO A 335 1.06 8.66 26.21
N ASP A 336 2.23 8.60 26.84
CA ASP A 336 2.52 7.76 28.02
C ASP A 336 2.46 6.24 27.74
N CYS A 337 2.88 5.83 26.53
CA CYS A 337 2.91 4.42 26.14
C CYS A 337 4.31 3.77 26.23
N GLY A 338 5.21 4.33 27.04
CA GLY A 338 6.53 3.77 27.37
C GLY A 338 7.73 4.59 26.92
N GLY A 339 7.53 5.82 26.45
CA GLY A 339 8.58 6.71 25.97
C GLY A 339 9.62 7.06 27.02
N ALA A 340 9.20 7.35 28.26
CA ALA A 340 10.11 7.70 29.35
C ALA A 340 11.10 6.56 29.67
N LYS A 341 10.63 5.30 29.65
CA LYS A 341 11.51 4.16 29.83
C LYS A 341 12.51 4.03 28.67
N LEU A 342 12.03 4.22 27.45
CA LEU A 342 12.90 4.16 26.28
C LEU A 342 13.96 5.27 26.29
N GLN A 343 13.62 6.49 26.76
CA GLN A 343 14.61 7.56 26.95
C GLN A 343 15.71 7.15 27.93
N GLN A 344 15.35 6.54 29.07
CA GLN A 344 16.32 6.01 30.02
C GLN A 344 17.21 4.92 29.39
N ASP A 345 16.61 3.96 28.68
CA ASP A 345 17.34 2.85 28.03
C ASP A 345 18.31 3.37 26.94
N LEU A 346 17.99 4.49 26.29
CA LEU A 346 18.83 5.17 25.29
C LEU A 346 19.81 6.21 25.89
N GLY A 347 19.81 6.42 27.20
CA GLY A 347 20.66 7.39 27.89
C GLY A 347 20.36 8.84 27.52
N ILE A 348 19.09 9.15 27.16
CA ILE A 348 18.64 10.50 26.84
C ILE A 348 18.47 11.30 28.13
N GLN A 349 19.08 12.50 28.20
CA GLN A 349 19.00 13.37 29.37
C GLN A 349 17.75 14.24 29.33
N ALA A 350 17.31 14.73 30.49
CA ALA A 350 16.07 15.51 30.60
C ALA A 350 16.11 16.86 29.85
N GLU A 351 17.32 17.40 29.66
CA GLU A 351 17.56 18.67 28.96
C GLU A 351 17.66 18.51 27.43
N GLU A 352 17.74 17.26 26.93
CA GLU A 352 17.84 16.97 25.51
C GLU A 352 16.45 16.96 24.86
N VAL A 353 16.33 17.69 23.76
CA VAL A 353 15.11 17.67 22.92
C VAL A 353 15.25 16.59 21.86
N VAL A 354 14.34 15.62 21.89
CA VAL A 354 14.38 14.46 21.01
C VAL A 354 13.57 14.71 19.75
N VAL A 355 14.25 14.67 18.61
CA VAL A 355 13.64 14.76 17.26
C VAL A 355 13.58 13.38 16.65
N CYS A 356 12.38 12.89 16.29
CA CYS A 356 12.22 11.54 15.78
C CYS A 356 11.61 11.52 14.36
N PHE A 357 12.21 10.68 13.52
CA PHE A 357 11.66 10.26 12.22
C PHE A 357 11.38 8.77 12.26
N VAL A 358 10.19 8.37 11.81
CA VAL A 358 9.82 6.95 11.64
C VAL A 358 9.44 6.68 10.19
N GLY A 359 10.00 5.64 9.57
CA GLY A 359 9.56 5.20 8.25
C GLY A 359 10.62 4.51 7.41
N THR A 360 10.25 4.18 6.18
CA THR A 360 11.18 3.64 5.19
C THR A 360 12.14 4.73 4.72
N PHE A 361 13.44 4.44 4.72
CA PHE A 361 14.45 5.38 4.23
C PHE A 361 14.49 5.34 2.70
N SER A 362 13.52 6.04 2.08
CA SER A 362 13.32 6.12 0.63
C SER A 362 13.17 7.58 0.18
N TYR A 363 13.30 7.81 -1.12
CA TYR A 363 13.35 9.14 -1.72
C TYR A 363 12.18 10.04 -1.28
N TRP A 364 10.92 9.57 -1.48
CA TRP A 364 9.73 10.40 -1.21
C TRP A 364 9.48 10.68 0.27
N HIS A 365 10.14 9.97 1.19
CA HIS A 365 10.10 10.29 2.62
C HIS A 365 11.03 11.44 3.01
N GLY A 366 11.79 12.00 2.05
CA GLY A 366 12.62 13.18 2.26
C GLY A 366 13.80 12.97 3.19
N VAL A 367 14.31 11.73 3.30
CA VAL A 367 15.43 11.44 4.22
C VAL A 367 16.71 12.18 3.87
N ALA A 368 16.92 12.54 2.57
CA ALA A 368 18.05 13.38 2.18
C ALA A 368 17.88 14.84 2.64
N VAL A 369 16.65 15.35 2.66
CA VAL A 369 16.34 16.69 3.22
C VAL A 369 16.55 16.68 4.74
N LEU A 370 16.11 15.62 5.40
CA LEU A 370 16.30 15.43 6.84
C LEU A 370 17.79 15.34 7.20
N GLU A 371 18.59 14.61 6.43
CA GLU A 371 20.04 14.49 6.62
C GLU A 371 20.72 15.86 6.59
N GLN A 372 20.41 16.69 5.58
CA GLN A 372 20.98 18.03 5.45
C GLN A 372 20.52 18.96 6.60
N ALA A 373 19.26 18.87 7.01
CA ALA A 373 18.74 19.62 8.15
C ALA A 373 19.44 19.23 9.47
N ILE A 374 19.62 17.93 9.71
CA ILE A 374 20.33 17.41 10.90
C ILE A 374 21.76 17.95 10.95
N ARG A 375 22.50 17.84 9.84
CA ARG A 375 23.87 18.37 9.76
C ARG A 375 23.91 19.87 10.05
N SER A 376 23.06 20.64 9.40
CA SER A 376 22.99 22.10 9.61
C SER A 376 22.70 22.48 11.06
N LEU A 377 21.86 21.71 11.76
CA LEU A 377 21.54 21.92 13.17
C LEU A 377 22.71 21.55 14.07
N LEU A 378 23.31 20.38 13.89
CA LEU A 378 24.37 19.88 14.75
C LEU A 378 25.70 20.61 14.54
N ASP A 379 26.02 21.07 13.33
CA ASP A 379 27.20 21.92 13.06
C ASP A 379 27.07 23.30 13.70
N ARG A 380 25.86 23.83 13.90
CA ARG A 380 25.59 25.10 14.57
C ARG A 380 25.55 24.98 16.10
N THR A 381 25.42 23.75 16.64
CA THR A 381 25.12 23.51 18.08
C THR A 381 26.21 24.00 19.03
N GLN A 382 27.42 24.33 18.57
CA GLN A 382 28.42 25.03 19.40
C GLN A 382 27.97 26.43 19.91
N ARG A 383 26.80 26.93 19.40
CA ARG A 383 26.22 28.24 19.76
C ARG A 383 24.73 28.16 20.15
N ALA A 384 24.12 26.96 20.19
CA ALA A 384 22.67 26.82 20.39
C ALA A 384 22.30 26.61 21.86
N SER A 385 21.17 27.20 22.27
CA SER A 385 20.62 27.13 23.64
C SER A 385 19.91 25.80 23.95
N CYS A 386 19.75 24.88 22.98
CA CYS A 386 19.02 23.64 23.13
C CYS A 386 19.86 22.45 22.67
N LEU A 387 19.93 21.40 23.48
CA LEU A 387 20.60 20.15 23.15
C LEU A 387 19.65 19.27 22.31
N LEU A 388 20.04 18.93 21.07
CA LEU A 388 19.25 18.11 20.17
C LEU A 388 19.76 16.69 20.11
N LYS A 389 18.83 15.72 20.12
CA LYS A 389 19.10 14.32 19.87
C LYS A 389 18.15 13.78 18.78
N PHE A 390 18.66 12.99 17.86
CA PHE A 390 17.88 12.49 16.72
C PHE A 390 17.70 10.98 16.82
N LEU A 391 16.43 10.53 16.73
CA LEU A 391 16.05 9.12 16.62
C LEU A 391 15.56 8.82 15.19
N LEU A 392 16.34 8.06 14.44
CA LEU A 392 16.02 7.67 13.07
C LEU A 392 15.57 6.20 13.06
N VAL A 393 14.25 6.02 13.07
CA VAL A 393 13.59 4.72 13.23
C VAL A 393 13.16 4.18 11.87
N GLY A 394 13.72 3.05 11.48
CA GLY A 394 13.43 2.40 10.22
C GLY A 394 14.66 2.01 9.43
N ASP A 395 14.41 1.54 8.20
CA ASP A 395 15.44 1.13 7.27
C ASP A 395 14.97 1.36 5.83
N GLY A 396 15.83 1.15 4.83
CA GLY A 396 15.44 1.31 3.43
C GLY A 396 16.60 1.53 2.48
N PRO A 397 16.31 1.74 1.18
CA PRO A 397 17.35 1.85 0.14
C PRO A 397 18.37 2.95 0.39
N LEU A 398 18.00 4.04 1.07
CA LEU A 398 18.88 5.18 1.37
C LEU A 398 19.57 5.06 2.75
N ALA A 399 19.32 3.99 3.52
CA ALA A 399 19.90 3.82 4.84
C ALA A 399 21.45 3.82 4.86
N PRO A 400 22.16 3.15 3.92
CA PRO A 400 23.62 3.16 3.92
C PRO A 400 24.20 4.57 3.72
N GLN A 401 23.61 5.34 2.80
CA GLN A 401 24.03 6.72 2.53
C GLN A 401 23.78 7.63 3.72
N LEU A 402 22.59 7.52 4.33
CA LEU A 402 22.20 8.30 5.49
C LEU A 402 23.10 8.01 6.71
N ARG A 403 23.39 6.71 6.97
CA ARG A 403 24.30 6.29 8.04
C ARG A 403 25.70 6.84 7.83
N ASN A 404 26.24 6.74 6.61
CA ASN A 404 27.57 7.25 6.30
C ASN A 404 27.66 8.78 6.47
N ALA A 405 26.66 9.52 5.99
CA ALA A 405 26.64 10.99 6.10
C ALA A 405 26.53 11.49 7.55
N LEU A 406 25.84 10.74 8.42
CA LEU A 406 25.59 11.11 9.82
C LEU A 406 26.51 10.34 10.83
N ASP A 407 27.48 9.54 10.35
CA ASP A 407 28.38 8.74 11.19
C ASP A 407 29.12 9.57 12.27
N PRO A 408 29.66 10.78 12.00
CA PRO A 408 30.32 11.57 13.04
C PRO A 408 29.39 11.91 14.22
N TYR A 409 28.13 12.21 13.93
CA TYR A 409 27.13 12.56 14.95
C TYR A 409 26.60 11.32 15.66
N ALA A 410 26.53 10.18 14.95
CA ALA A 410 26.14 8.90 15.54
C ALA A 410 27.20 8.41 16.55
N ARG A 411 28.49 8.52 16.21
CA ARG A 411 29.59 8.23 17.16
C ARG A 411 29.60 9.17 18.37
N GLY A 412 29.17 10.42 18.16
CA GLY A 412 29.01 11.42 19.24
C GLY A 412 27.74 11.21 20.07
N GLY A 413 26.92 10.21 19.78
CA GLY A 413 25.68 9.91 20.50
C GLY A 413 24.52 10.87 20.23
N LEU A 414 24.66 11.80 19.25
CA LEU A 414 23.62 12.78 18.89
C LEU A 414 22.58 12.23 17.91
N VAL A 415 22.93 11.18 17.16
CA VAL A 415 22.04 10.50 16.20
C VAL A 415 22.01 9.01 16.51
N THR A 416 20.82 8.48 16.70
CA THR A 416 20.59 7.04 16.93
C THR A 416 19.81 6.43 15.76
N PHE A 417 20.37 5.39 15.15
CA PHE A 417 19.71 4.57 14.12
C PHE A 417 19.23 3.26 14.73
N THR A 418 17.93 3.00 14.68
CA THR A 418 17.38 1.76 15.24
C THR A 418 17.39 0.59 14.25
N GLY A 419 17.47 0.88 12.92
CA GLY A 419 17.10 -0.08 11.89
C GLY A 419 15.59 -0.33 11.87
N ALA A 420 15.18 -1.36 11.13
CA ALA A 420 13.78 -1.78 11.09
C ALA A 420 13.37 -2.37 12.45
N ILE A 421 12.27 -1.89 13.00
CA ILE A 421 11.69 -2.38 14.26
C ILE A 421 10.27 -2.91 14.02
N PRO A 422 9.77 -3.81 14.89
CA PRO A 422 8.38 -4.24 14.84
C PRO A 422 7.43 -3.05 14.99
N HIS A 423 6.36 -2.98 14.17
CA HIS A 423 5.40 -1.87 14.20
C HIS A 423 4.78 -1.63 15.60
N LYS A 424 4.58 -2.70 16.37
CA LYS A 424 4.09 -2.62 17.76
C LYS A 424 5.00 -1.81 18.69
N SER A 425 6.29 -1.69 18.38
CA SER A 425 7.28 -0.95 19.17
C SER A 425 7.38 0.52 18.76
N VAL A 426 6.89 0.89 17.56
CA VAL A 426 6.99 2.26 17.01
C VAL A 426 6.43 3.30 17.98
N ARG A 427 5.30 3.01 18.62
CA ARG A 427 4.65 3.94 19.56
C ARG A 427 5.56 4.41 20.71
N MET A 428 6.45 3.54 21.20
CA MET A 428 7.37 3.91 22.29
C MET A 428 8.43 4.92 21.80
N TYR A 429 8.90 4.80 20.56
CA TYR A 429 9.84 5.75 19.97
C TYR A 429 9.18 7.10 19.68
N LEU A 430 7.92 7.08 19.23
CA LEU A 430 7.13 8.31 19.05
C LEU A 430 6.86 8.99 20.40
N ASP A 431 6.59 8.22 21.44
CA ASP A 431 6.34 8.72 22.79
C ASP A 431 7.61 9.30 23.44
N ALA A 432 8.78 8.69 23.17
CA ALA A 432 10.08 9.19 23.62
C ALA A 432 10.51 10.51 22.95
N ALA A 433 9.85 10.91 21.86
CA ALA A 433 10.18 12.12 21.12
C ALA A 433 9.43 13.35 21.63
N ASP A 434 10.04 14.53 21.45
CA ASP A 434 9.44 15.85 21.64
C ASP A 434 8.92 16.43 20.32
N ILE A 435 9.64 16.14 19.23
CA ILE A 435 9.36 16.64 17.88
C ILE A 435 9.35 15.45 16.91
N LEU A 436 8.30 15.35 16.11
CA LEU A 436 8.13 14.34 15.07
C LEU A 436 8.29 14.99 13.69
N VAL A 437 9.08 14.39 12.80
CA VAL A 437 9.39 15.01 11.50
C VAL A 437 8.84 14.19 10.34
N SER A 438 8.21 14.88 9.37
CA SER A 438 7.60 14.28 8.17
C SER A 438 8.00 15.07 6.91
N PRO A 439 9.30 15.01 6.50
CA PRO A 439 9.90 15.87 5.49
C PRO A 439 9.69 15.35 4.06
N HIS A 440 8.48 14.90 3.73
CA HIS A 440 8.18 14.32 2.41
C HIS A 440 8.52 15.29 1.27
N VAL A 441 8.93 14.71 0.15
CA VAL A 441 9.23 15.44 -1.09
C VAL A 441 8.27 15.06 -2.20
N PRO A 442 8.10 15.90 -3.24
CA PRO A 442 7.25 15.60 -4.38
C PRO A 442 7.56 14.25 -5.02
N MET A 443 6.53 13.64 -5.60
CA MET A 443 6.69 12.39 -6.36
C MET A 443 7.50 12.61 -7.65
N PRO A 444 8.19 11.59 -8.18
CA PRO A 444 8.90 11.72 -9.45
C PRO A 444 7.98 12.18 -10.58
N GLY A 445 8.47 13.08 -11.45
CA GLY A 445 7.73 13.61 -12.60
C GLY A 445 6.80 14.77 -12.26
N GLU A 446 7.11 15.55 -11.21
CA GLU A 446 6.37 16.77 -10.81
C GLU A 446 4.86 16.57 -10.58
N ARG A 447 4.45 15.35 -10.26
CA ARG A 447 3.06 15.07 -9.95
C ARG A 447 2.73 15.42 -8.50
N PRO A 448 1.49 15.86 -8.24
CA PRO A 448 1.01 16.07 -6.87
C PRO A 448 1.24 14.84 -6.00
N PHE A 449 1.58 15.06 -4.75
CA PHE A 449 1.77 14.00 -3.77
C PHE A 449 0.39 13.42 -3.38
N PHE A 450 0.09 12.25 -3.91
CA PHE A 450 -1.20 11.60 -3.70
C PHE A 450 -1.22 10.64 -2.49
N GLY A 451 -0.09 10.42 -1.84
CA GLY A 451 0.01 9.52 -0.69
C GLY A 451 -0.68 10.08 0.55
N SER A 452 -1.16 9.21 1.40
CA SER A 452 -1.66 9.53 2.75
C SER A 452 -0.79 8.80 3.78
N PRO A 453 0.28 9.41 4.29
CA PRO A 453 1.22 8.71 5.17
C PRO A 453 0.57 8.34 6.51
N THR A 454 0.48 7.05 6.83
CA THR A 454 -0.10 6.58 8.11
C THR A 454 0.60 7.17 9.32
N LYS A 455 1.95 7.29 9.25
CA LYS A 455 2.74 7.92 10.32
C LYS A 455 2.28 9.32 10.72
N LEU A 456 1.70 10.09 9.78
CA LEU A 456 1.21 11.43 10.07
C LEU A 456 0.09 11.40 11.11
N PHE A 457 -0.85 10.48 10.95
CA PHE A 457 -1.96 10.29 11.89
C PHE A 457 -1.50 9.70 13.21
N GLU A 458 -0.50 8.81 13.18
CA GLU A 458 0.18 8.30 14.37
C GLU A 458 0.85 9.44 15.14
N TYR A 459 1.58 10.33 14.46
CA TYR A 459 2.21 11.52 15.04
C TYR A 459 1.19 12.45 15.69
N MET A 460 0.11 12.75 14.99
CA MET A 460 -0.98 13.56 15.53
C MET A 460 -1.59 12.93 16.78
N ALA A 461 -1.83 11.61 16.75
CA ALA A 461 -2.42 10.89 17.88
C ALA A 461 -1.52 10.87 19.12
N MET A 462 -0.19 10.87 18.93
CA MET A 462 0.77 10.98 20.04
C MET A 462 0.75 12.34 20.73
N GLY A 463 0.14 13.37 20.14
CA GLY A 463 0.09 14.70 20.74
C GLY A 463 1.44 15.40 20.84
N LYS A 464 2.41 15.03 19.99
CA LYS A 464 3.74 15.63 19.92
C LYS A 464 3.76 16.73 18.86
N ALA A 465 4.72 17.67 18.98
CA ALA A 465 4.91 18.70 17.96
C ALA A 465 5.37 18.08 16.63
N ILE A 466 4.83 18.57 15.53
CA ILE A 466 5.12 18.05 14.19
C ILE A 466 5.76 19.13 13.34
N ALA A 467 6.90 18.82 12.69
CA ALA A 467 7.45 19.56 11.57
C ALA A 467 7.28 18.75 10.29
N ALA A 468 6.56 19.27 9.30
CA ALA A 468 6.20 18.52 8.11
C ALA A 468 6.27 19.37 6.84
N SER A 469 6.51 18.74 5.69
CA SER A 469 6.44 19.42 4.40
C SER A 469 5.01 19.85 4.07
N ALA A 470 4.83 21.10 3.60
CA ALA A 470 3.57 21.62 3.08
C ALA A 470 3.28 21.03 1.70
N LEU A 471 2.98 19.73 1.67
CA LEU A 471 2.86 18.95 0.43
C LEU A 471 1.45 18.36 0.33
N ASP A 472 0.67 18.85 -0.63
CA ASP A 472 -0.65 18.35 -1.03
C ASP A 472 -1.46 17.74 0.15
N GLN A 473 -1.65 16.43 0.18
CA GLN A 473 -2.41 15.73 1.22
C GLN A 473 -1.90 16.00 2.66
N ILE A 474 -0.62 16.27 2.86
CA ILE A 474 -0.08 16.59 4.20
C ILE A 474 -0.60 17.96 4.64
N ALA A 475 -0.62 18.93 3.71
CA ALA A 475 -1.16 20.27 3.95
C ALA A 475 -2.70 20.30 4.05
N ASP A 476 -3.40 19.31 3.48
CA ASP A 476 -4.85 19.14 3.67
C ASP A 476 -5.21 18.64 5.08
N VAL A 477 -4.30 17.90 5.71
CA VAL A 477 -4.51 17.29 7.05
C VAL A 477 -3.98 18.16 8.17
N LEU A 478 -2.85 18.83 7.95
CA LEU A 478 -2.19 19.67 8.93
C LEU A 478 -2.36 21.16 8.61
N GLU A 479 -2.57 21.97 9.64
CA GLU A 479 -2.68 23.42 9.55
C GLU A 479 -1.43 24.07 10.15
N HIS A 480 -0.76 24.94 9.34
CA HIS A 480 0.45 25.63 9.76
C HIS A 480 0.23 26.48 11.02
N ALA A 481 1.15 26.41 11.95
CA ALA A 481 1.15 27.11 13.24
C ALA A 481 -0.07 26.82 14.15
N ARG A 482 -0.89 25.83 13.80
CA ARG A 482 -2.01 25.38 14.62
C ARG A 482 -1.89 23.91 15.05
N THR A 483 -1.57 23.00 14.09
CA THR A 483 -1.41 21.56 14.34
C THR A 483 0.00 21.07 14.02
N ALA A 484 0.78 21.85 13.27
CA ALA A 484 2.17 21.56 12.90
C ALA A 484 2.90 22.83 12.47
N LEU A 485 4.23 22.79 12.38
CA LEU A 485 4.99 23.73 11.55
C LEU A 485 5.15 23.10 10.16
N LEU A 486 4.52 23.71 9.17
CA LEU A 486 4.64 23.31 7.77
C LEU A 486 5.79 24.08 7.12
N VAL A 487 6.66 23.37 6.40
CA VAL A 487 7.83 23.89 5.71
C VAL A 487 7.75 23.59 4.21
N LYS A 488 8.49 24.34 3.42
CA LYS A 488 8.56 24.11 1.97
C LYS A 488 9.12 22.72 1.67
N PRO A 489 8.46 21.91 0.82
CA PRO A 489 8.94 20.60 0.44
C PRO A 489 10.33 20.66 -0.20
N GLY A 490 11.23 19.81 0.26
CA GLY A 490 12.59 19.73 -0.28
C GLY A 490 13.57 20.81 0.25
N ASP A 491 13.15 21.65 1.19
CA ASP A 491 13.99 22.70 1.77
C ASP A 491 14.54 22.27 3.15
N PRO A 492 15.83 21.89 3.24
CA PRO A 492 16.45 21.49 4.50
C PRO A 492 16.67 22.67 5.46
N GLY A 493 16.78 23.89 4.95
CA GLY A 493 16.94 25.11 5.75
C GLY A 493 15.68 25.41 6.54
N GLU A 494 14.52 25.50 5.85
CA GLU A 494 13.23 25.69 6.52
C GLU A 494 12.90 24.56 7.51
N LEU A 495 13.25 23.30 7.17
CA LEU A 495 13.07 22.18 8.09
C LEU A 495 13.94 22.35 9.36
N ALA A 496 15.20 22.74 9.20
CA ALA A 496 16.10 23.01 10.33
C ALA A 496 15.58 24.15 11.21
N GLU A 497 15.12 25.24 10.62
CA GLU A 497 14.53 26.38 11.35
C GLU A 497 13.27 25.98 12.12
N ALA A 498 12.38 25.19 11.52
CA ALA A 498 11.18 24.69 12.18
C ALA A 498 11.54 23.79 13.38
N ILE A 499 12.49 22.87 13.21
CA ILE A 499 12.99 22.00 14.29
C ILE A 499 13.60 22.86 15.40
N GLN A 500 14.46 23.84 15.07
CA GLN A 500 15.09 24.72 16.03
C GLN A 500 14.07 25.55 16.82
N ARG A 501 13.05 26.10 16.13
CA ARG A 501 11.96 26.85 16.77
C ARG A 501 11.20 25.98 17.76
N LEU A 502 10.84 24.75 17.35
CA LEU A 502 10.17 23.80 18.23
C LEU A 502 11.07 23.35 19.39
N ALA A 503 12.36 23.21 19.17
CA ALA A 503 13.30 22.83 20.23
C ALA A 503 13.39 23.89 21.33
N CYS A 504 13.42 25.16 20.96
CA CYS A 504 13.56 26.28 21.89
C CYS A 504 12.26 26.75 22.54
N ASP A 505 11.09 26.31 22.04
CA ASP A 505 9.78 26.74 22.55
C ASP A 505 8.93 25.52 22.99
N ALA A 506 9.06 25.17 24.27
CA ALA A 506 8.31 24.05 24.86
C ALA A 506 6.79 24.29 24.87
N GLN A 507 6.36 25.55 25.05
CA GLN A 507 4.95 25.90 25.08
C GLN A 507 4.33 25.71 23.70
N LEU A 508 5.01 26.13 22.64
CA LEU A 508 4.60 25.89 21.25
C LEU A 508 4.50 24.39 20.94
N ARG A 509 5.47 23.57 21.40
CA ARG A 509 5.41 22.10 21.24
C ARG A 509 4.13 21.52 21.84
N VAL A 510 3.81 21.89 23.06
CA VAL A 510 2.62 21.40 23.77
C VAL A 510 1.34 21.84 23.08
N GLU A 511 1.26 23.10 22.66
CA GLU A 511 0.09 23.66 21.99
C GLU A 511 -0.18 22.95 20.65
N LEU A 512 0.81 22.89 19.76
CA LEU A 512 0.67 22.24 18.45
C LEU A 512 0.34 20.75 18.59
N GLY A 513 1.02 20.04 19.49
CA GLY A 513 0.79 18.62 19.72
C GLY A 513 -0.64 18.34 20.22
N ARG A 514 -1.12 19.11 21.21
CA ARG A 514 -2.48 19.00 21.73
C ARG A 514 -3.54 19.24 20.63
N ASN A 515 -3.33 20.27 19.81
CA ASN A 515 -4.24 20.61 18.72
C ASN A 515 -4.25 19.50 17.63
N ALA A 516 -3.07 18.98 17.27
CA ALA A 516 -2.94 17.86 16.32
C ALA A 516 -3.69 16.62 16.82
N ARG A 517 -3.50 16.25 18.11
CA ARG A 517 -4.21 15.13 18.72
C ARG A 517 -5.73 15.33 18.72
N LYS A 518 -6.21 16.53 19.05
CA LYS A 518 -7.63 16.85 19.02
C LYS A 518 -8.24 16.60 17.62
N VAL A 519 -7.56 17.03 16.56
CA VAL A 519 -7.99 16.82 15.18
C VAL A 519 -7.96 15.33 14.82
N ALA A 520 -6.90 14.59 15.19
CA ALA A 520 -6.79 13.17 14.93
C ALA A 520 -7.95 12.38 15.55
N LEU A 521 -8.25 12.62 16.82
CA LEU A 521 -9.34 11.96 17.55
C LEU A 521 -10.72 12.28 16.98
N ALA A 522 -10.94 13.51 16.54
CA ALA A 522 -12.22 13.95 16.01
C ALA A 522 -12.50 13.41 14.59
N SER A 523 -11.45 13.29 13.72
CA SER A 523 -11.67 13.12 12.28
C SER A 523 -10.85 12.02 11.62
N HIS A 524 -9.77 11.54 12.25
CA HIS A 524 -8.81 10.64 11.61
C HIS A 524 -8.58 9.33 12.39
N THR A 525 -9.62 8.80 13.02
CA THR A 525 -9.59 7.45 13.60
C THR A 525 -10.09 6.44 12.58
N TRP A 526 -9.63 5.19 12.67
CA TRP A 526 -10.14 4.10 11.81
C TRP A 526 -11.64 3.90 11.96
N GLN A 527 -12.19 4.19 13.15
CA GLN A 527 -13.62 4.17 13.40
C GLN A 527 -14.35 5.22 12.56
N GLN A 528 -13.87 6.48 12.55
CA GLN A 528 -14.43 7.54 11.70
C GLN A 528 -14.27 7.25 10.20
N ASN A 529 -13.15 6.61 9.83
CA ASN A 529 -12.89 6.18 8.46
C ASN A 529 -13.94 5.13 8.01
N ALA A 530 -14.20 4.11 8.83
CA ALA A 530 -15.21 3.09 8.58
C ALA A 530 -16.63 3.69 8.51
N LYS A 531 -16.98 4.57 9.46
CA LYS A 531 -18.28 5.25 9.51
C LYS A 531 -18.61 6.00 8.22
N ARG A 532 -17.65 6.74 7.64
CA ARG A 532 -17.84 7.44 6.36
C ARG A 532 -18.16 6.50 5.20
N VAL A 533 -17.55 5.32 5.17
CA VAL A 533 -17.84 4.30 4.14
C VAL A 533 -19.22 3.67 4.35
N LEU A 534 -19.58 3.36 5.60
CA LEU A 534 -20.88 2.76 5.93
C LEU A 534 -22.04 3.72 5.66
N ALA A 535 -21.86 5.02 5.86
CA ALA A 535 -22.87 6.06 5.58
C ALA A 535 -23.33 6.03 4.12
N TYR A 536 -22.43 5.76 3.17
CA TYR A 536 -22.79 5.59 1.76
C TYR A 536 -23.86 4.51 1.55
N GLY A 537 -23.78 3.41 2.28
CA GLY A 537 -24.77 2.32 2.20
C GLY A 537 -26.15 2.72 2.76
N VAL A 538 -26.19 3.64 3.74
CA VAL A 538 -27.43 4.12 4.36
C VAL A 538 -28.10 5.20 3.52
N ASP A 539 -27.35 6.21 3.07
CA ASP A 539 -27.87 7.35 2.31
C ASP A 539 -28.48 6.93 0.97
N THR A 540 -27.87 5.95 0.30
CA THR A 540 -28.40 5.42 -0.97
C THR A 540 -29.63 4.55 -0.77
N MET A 541 -29.87 3.99 0.43
CA MET A 541 -31.12 3.28 0.77
C MET A 541 -32.27 4.26 1.02
N SER A 542 -32.04 5.33 1.81
CA SER A 542 -33.06 6.35 2.11
C SER A 542 -33.55 7.06 0.84
N ALA A 543 -32.62 7.45 -0.05
CA ALA A 543 -32.95 8.04 -1.35
C ALA A 543 -33.73 7.09 -2.28
N SER A 544 -33.57 5.76 -2.15
CA SER A 544 -34.34 4.79 -2.92
C SER A 544 -35.76 4.60 -2.37
N ASP A 545 -35.94 4.68 -1.06
CA ASP A 545 -37.23 4.53 -0.40
C ASP A 545 -38.12 5.76 -0.62
N GLU A 546 -37.58 6.97 -0.54
CA GLU A 546 -38.30 8.20 -0.92
C GLU A 546 -38.74 8.19 -2.39
N SER A 547 -37.86 7.74 -3.29
CA SER A 547 -38.21 7.65 -4.73
C SER A 547 -39.24 6.55 -5.02
N SER A 548 -39.29 5.49 -4.22
CA SER A 548 -40.29 4.42 -4.34
C SER A 548 -41.63 4.85 -3.75
N LEU A 549 -41.64 5.58 -2.66
CA LEU A 549 -42.84 6.19 -2.06
C LEU A 549 -43.46 7.26 -2.97
N LEU A 550 -42.64 8.08 -3.61
CA LEU A 550 -43.10 9.06 -4.59
C LEU A 550 -43.69 8.39 -5.83
N ARG A 551 -43.15 7.29 -6.31
CA ARG A 551 -43.70 6.54 -7.45
C ARG A 551 -44.98 5.80 -7.10
N SER A 552 -45.11 5.26 -5.90
CA SER A 552 -46.35 4.65 -5.41
C SER A 552 -47.46 5.69 -5.17
N ALA A 553 -47.11 6.89 -4.72
CA ALA A 553 -48.06 7.99 -4.57
C ALA A 553 -48.58 8.53 -5.92
N VAL A 554 -47.76 8.53 -6.96
CA VAL A 554 -48.16 8.95 -8.32
C VAL A 554 -49.04 7.87 -9.02
N SER A 555 -48.91 6.60 -8.66
CA SER A 555 -49.72 5.52 -9.24
C SER A 555 -51.13 5.37 -8.66
N VAL A 556 -51.42 6.00 -7.51
CA VAL A 556 -52.75 5.95 -6.85
C VAL A 556 -53.64 7.16 -7.23
N GLY A 557 -53.10 8.16 -7.96
CA GLY A 557 -53.75 9.47 -8.25
C GLY A 557 -54.50 9.56 -9.60
N SER A 558 -54.84 8.49 -10.32
CA SER A 558 -55.63 8.55 -11.55
C SER A 558 -57.13 8.24 -11.28
N VAL A 559 -57.84 9.28 -10.77
CA VAL A 559 -59.31 9.29 -10.78
C VAL A 559 -59.79 9.73 -12.18
N PRO A 560 -60.78 9.05 -12.82
CA PRO A 560 -61.21 9.39 -14.14
C PRO A 560 -62.03 10.69 -14.14
N SER A 561 -61.65 11.63 -14.98
CA SER A 561 -62.39 12.89 -15.19
C SER A 561 -63.73 12.61 -15.82
N ARG A 562 -64.82 12.88 -15.10
CA ARG A 562 -66.17 13.04 -15.66
C ARG A 562 -66.23 14.29 -16.54
N ARG A 563 -66.63 14.12 -17.79
CA ARG A 563 -67.06 15.19 -18.70
C ARG A 563 -68.26 15.93 -18.07
N THR A 564 -68.19 17.26 -17.95
CA THR A 564 -69.36 18.13 -17.88
C THR A 564 -69.20 19.20 -18.94
N SER A 565 -70.30 19.33 -19.68
CA SER A 565 -70.55 20.19 -20.83
C SER A 565 -70.66 21.66 -20.47
N SER A 566 -70.18 22.46 -21.40
CA SER A 566 -70.53 23.85 -21.77
C SER A 566 -71.55 24.61 -20.95
N VAL A 567 -71.18 25.85 -20.49
CA VAL A 567 -72.03 27.02 -20.69
C VAL A 567 -71.08 28.23 -20.93
N ARG A 568 -71.32 28.88 -22.08
CA ARG A 568 -70.81 30.24 -22.38
C ARG A 568 -71.60 31.25 -21.53
N GLN A 569 -70.94 32.25 -21.01
CA GLN A 569 -71.54 33.61 -20.97
C GLN A 569 -70.42 34.66 -20.91
N ASN A 570 -70.59 35.58 -21.83
CA ASN A 570 -69.95 36.90 -21.99
C ASN A 570 -70.03 37.73 -20.71
N LEU A 571 -69.06 38.59 -20.44
CA LEU A 571 -69.25 40.07 -20.49
C LEU A 571 -68.02 40.80 -19.88
N ARG A 572 -67.50 41.67 -20.70
CA ARG A 572 -66.73 42.93 -20.49
C ARG A 572 -65.29 42.79 -20.05
#